data_8e0d232c8e3f8e8b8eef704be6996433
#
_entry.id   8e0d232c8e3f8e8b8eef704be6996433
#
_cell.length_a   1.000
_cell.length_b   1.000
_cell.length_c   1.000
_cell.angle_alpha   90.00
_cell.angle_beta   90.00
_cell.angle_gamma   90.00
#
_symmetry.space_group_name_H-M   'P 1'
#
loop_
_entity.id
_entity.type
_entity.pdbx_description
1 polymer ?
#
loop_
_entity_poly.entity_id
_entity_poly.type
_entity_poly.pdbx_seq_one_letter_code
_entity_poly.pdbx_strand_id
1 'polypeptide(L)'
;MKFAKKLTATIAVCASVTFAGAGVSSAKVFHGHWIGGRIEEAYHRLGGWKTFGDATTDERVAKNNGRFQVFAKDASIYWHAGVDNGIAHQVGGRIRNKWGDLGWEGAALGYPITDELKTPDGKGRFNHFQGGSIYWSPETDAHQVWGGIRDKWAQQGWETGELGYPTTDELLTPEKTGRYNHFQGGSIYWSQAGGVHSISGPIRDFWGSQGWERSSLKFPTSEKYAAGGGIKQDFQGGSIQYFEPTGKALE
;
A
#
# COMPACT_ATOMS: atom_id res chain seq x y z
N MET A 1 -8.54 -92.50 -4.46
CA MET A 1 -8.08 -91.63 -3.36
C MET A 1 -7.93 -90.24 -3.98
N LYS A 2 -8.88 -89.32 -3.65
CA LYS A 2 -8.84 -87.88 -4.13
C LYS A 2 -8.71 -87.04 -2.89
N PHE A 3 -7.58 -86.31 -2.77
CA PHE A 3 -7.36 -85.38 -1.70
C PHE A 3 -8.02 -84.05 -2.05
N ALA A 4 -8.96 -83.56 -1.26
CA ALA A 4 -9.57 -82.28 -1.35
C ALA A 4 -8.71 -81.27 -0.55
N LYS A 5 -8.17 -80.23 -1.22
CA LYS A 5 -7.51 -79.08 -0.58
C LYS A 5 -8.56 -78.07 -0.12
N LYS A 6 -8.58 -77.86 1.21
CA LYS A 6 -9.36 -76.76 1.81
C LYS A 6 -8.64 -75.42 1.57
N LEU A 7 -9.33 -74.49 0.92
CA LEU A 7 -8.90 -73.13 0.81
C LEU A 7 -9.42 -72.34 1.99
N THR A 8 -8.53 -71.80 2.82
CA THR A 8 -8.85 -70.90 3.91
C THR A 8 -8.81 -69.46 3.39
N ALA A 9 -9.94 -68.78 3.34
CA ALA A 9 -10.00 -67.38 2.98
C ALA A 9 -9.75 -66.53 4.23
N THR A 10 -8.67 -65.78 4.21
CA THR A 10 -8.36 -64.79 5.24
C THR A 10 -9.05 -63.48 4.82
N ILE A 11 -10.03 -63.08 5.61
CA ILE A 11 -10.70 -61.78 5.44
C ILE A 11 -9.80 -60.72 6.08
N ALA A 12 -9.18 -59.88 5.26
CA ALA A 12 -8.49 -58.67 5.72
C ALA A 12 -9.54 -57.58 5.96
N VAL A 13 -9.76 -57.23 7.22
CA VAL A 13 -10.56 -56.07 7.61
C VAL A 13 -9.71 -54.82 7.38
N CYS A 14 -9.98 -54.11 6.27
CA CYS A 14 -9.46 -52.77 6.06
C CYS A 14 -10.26 -51.80 6.95
N ALA A 15 -9.66 -51.38 8.07
CA ALA A 15 -10.16 -50.25 8.83
C ALA A 15 -9.97 -48.97 8.00
N SER A 16 -11.06 -48.46 7.46
CA SER A 16 -11.10 -47.15 6.81
C SER A 16 -11.02 -46.04 7.89
N VAL A 17 -9.83 -45.47 8.04
CA VAL A 17 -9.66 -44.22 8.80
C VAL A 17 -10.21 -43.09 7.92
N THR A 18 -11.41 -42.66 8.22
CA THR A 18 -11.97 -41.42 7.66
C THR A 18 -11.26 -40.24 8.29
N PHE A 19 -10.25 -39.71 7.61
CA PHE A 19 -9.79 -38.35 7.84
C PHE A 19 -10.90 -37.40 7.41
N ALA A 20 -11.56 -36.73 8.38
CA ALA A 20 -12.44 -35.63 8.13
C ALA A 20 -11.61 -34.51 7.49
N GLY A 21 -11.94 -34.14 6.24
CA GLY A 21 -11.10 -33.39 5.34
C GLY A 21 -10.92 -31.93 5.73
N ALA A 22 -9.67 -31.53 5.78
CA ALA A 22 -9.31 -30.25 5.20
C ALA A 22 -9.47 -30.42 3.67
N GLY A 23 -10.32 -29.62 3.03
CA GLY A 23 -10.53 -29.68 1.61
C GLY A 23 -9.21 -29.53 0.87
N VAL A 24 -8.75 -30.57 0.24
CA VAL A 24 -7.65 -30.49 -0.72
C VAL A 24 -8.18 -29.72 -1.92
N SER A 25 -7.85 -28.42 -1.98
CA SER A 25 -8.00 -27.66 -3.20
C SER A 25 -7.28 -28.42 -4.32
N SER A 26 -8.04 -28.94 -5.31
CA SER A 26 -7.42 -29.59 -6.46
C SER A 26 -6.77 -28.53 -7.31
N ALA A 27 -5.47 -28.38 -7.14
CA ALA A 27 -4.66 -27.47 -7.95
C ALA A 27 -4.93 -27.69 -9.43
N LYS A 28 -5.25 -26.60 -10.14
CA LYS A 28 -5.46 -26.61 -11.58
C LYS A 28 -4.23 -26.05 -12.28
N VAL A 29 -3.80 -26.71 -13.34
CA VAL A 29 -2.77 -26.20 -14.24
C VAL A 29 -3.42 -25.23 -15.22
N PHE A 30 -2.97 -23.98 -15.22
CA PHE A 30 -3.38 -22.94 -16.16
C PHE A 30 -2.21 -22.65 -17.12
N HIS A 31 -2.34 -23.03 -18.39
CA HIS A 31 -1.34 -22.87 -19.45
C HIS A 31 0.09 -23.30 -19.05
N GLY A 32 0.20 -24.43 -18.32
CA GLY A 32 1.49 -25.03 -17.94
C GLY A 32 2.02 -24.62 -16.57
N HIS A 33 1.40 -23.68 -15.88
CA HIS A 33 1.77 -23.27 -14.53
C HIS A 33 0.76 -23.71 -13.48
N TRP A 34 1.26 -24.28 -12.40
CA TRP A 34 0.45 -24.69 -11.26
C TRP A 34 0.14 -23.51 -10.36
N ILE A 35 -1.13 -23.35 -9.96
CA ILE A 35 -1.56 -22.39 -8.94
C ILE A 35 -2.09 -23.20 -7.77
N GLY A 36 -1.65 -22.91 -6.54
CA GLY A 36 -2.07 -23.66 -5.36
C GLY A 36 -2.04 -22.87 -4.07
N GLY A 37 -2.54 -23.52 -3.00
CA GLY A 37 -2.51 -22.98 -1.65
C GLY A 37 -3.19 -21.62 -1.49
N ARG A 38 -2.60 -20.74 -0.70
CA ARG A 38 -3.15 -19.41 -0.42
C ARG A 38 -3.20 -18.48 -1.63
N ILE A 39 -2.29 -18.67 -2.57
CA ILE A 39 -2.29 -17.93 -3.83
C ILE A 39 -3.49 -18.33 -4.68
N GLU A 40 -3.82 -19.61 -4.76
CA GLU A 40 -5.01 -20.10 -5.46
C GLU A 40 -6.31 -19.56 -4.80
N GLU A 41 -6.38 -19.59 -3.47
CA GLU A 41 -7.51 -19.02 -2.73
C GLU A 41 -7.73 -17.54 -3.10
N ALA A 42 -6.67 -16.72 -3.10
CA ALA A 42 -6.73 -15.32 -3.48
C ALA A 42 -7.08 -15.14 -4.95
N TYR A 43 -6.49 -15.94 -5.85
CA TYR A 43 -6.79 -15.94 -7.28
C TYR A 43 -8.30 -16.13 -7.51
N HIS A 44 -8.92 -17.14 -6.90
CA HIS A 44 -10.35 -17.38 -7.05
C HIS A 44 -11.21 -16.32 -6.38
N ARG A 45 -10.86 -15.88 -5.18
CA ARG A 45 -11.57 -14.84 -4.42
C ARG A 45 -11.66 -13.53 -5.21
N LEU A 46 -10.64 -13.21 -6.00
CA LEU A 46 -10.52 -11.96 -6.75
C LEU A 46 -10.96 -12.06 -8.22
N GLY A 47 -11.60 -13.17 -8.61
CA GLY A 47 -12.22 -13.32 -9.93
C GLY A 47 -11.44 -14.17 -10.94
N GLY A 48 -10.36 -14.82 -10.52
CA GLY A 48 -9.63 -15.84 -11.27
C GLY A 48 -9.13 -15.35 -12.63
N TRP A 49 -9.26 -16.19 -13.63
CA TRP A 49 -8.79 -15.91 -15.00
C TRP A 49 -9.33 -14.60 -15.59
N LYS A 50 -10.57 -14.26 -15.27
CA LYS A 50 -11.18 -13.01 -15.75
C LYS A 50 -10.39 -11.78 -15.29
N THR A 51 -9.89 -11.80 -14.07
CA THR A 51 -9.14 -10.69 -13.47
C THR A 51 -7.66 -10.76 -13.81
N PHE A 52 -7.05 -11.94 -13.71
CA PHE A 52 -5.60 -12.11 -13.73
C PHE A 52 -5.05 -12.68 -15.06
N GLY A 53 -5.90 -13.35 -15.85
CA GLY A 53 -5.43 -14.19 -16.95
C GLY A 53 -4.73 -15.44 -16.40
N ASP A 54 -3.81 -15.97 -17.22
CA ASP A 54 -3.04 -17.14 -16.86
C ASP A 54 -1.87 -16.79 -15.95
N ALA A 55 -1.43 -17.75 -15.14
CA ALA A 55 -0.15 -17.65 -14.49
C ALA A 55 0.97 -17.65 -15.54
N THR A 56 1.92 -16.73 -15.41
CA THR A 56 3.09 -16.61 -16.30
C THR A 56 4.37 -17.17 -15.68
N THR A 57 4.29 -17.55 -14.42
CA THR A 57 5.37 -18.20 -13.67
C THR A 57 4.80 -19.27 -12.77
N ASP A 58 5.60 -20.26 -12.41
CA ASP A 58 5.31 -21.08 -11.23
C ASP A 58 5.37 -20.22 -9.96
N GLU A 59 4.81 -20.76 -8.86
CA GLU A 59 4.98 -20.16 -7.54
C GLU A 59 6.46 -20.07 -7.20
N ARG A 60 6.89 -18.89 -6.77
CA ARG A 60 8.28 -18.58 -6.41
C ARG A 60 8.40 -18.25 -4.94
N VAL A 61 9.60 -18.48 -4.41
CA VAL A 61 9.95 -18.07 -3.05
C VAL A 61 10.15 -16.55 -3.04
N ALA A 62 9.46 -15.89 -2.12
CA ALA A 62 9.64 -14.49 -1.75
C ALA A 62 10.51 -14.39 -0.48
N LYS A 63 10.83 -13.18 -0.02
CA LYS A 63 11.65 -12.97 1.18
C LYS A 63 11.00 -13.59 2.43
N ASN A 64 11.82 -14.04 3.36
CA ASN A 64 11.40 -14.63 4.65
C ASN A 64 10.46 -15.84 4.49
N ASN A 65 10.69 -16.67 3.46
CA ASN A 65 9.89 -17.86 3.15
C ASN A 65 8.45 -17.59 2.69
N GLY A 66 8.14 -16.37 2.28
CA GLY A 66 6.91 -16.09 1.58
C GLY A 66 6.85 -16.72 0.20
N ARG A 67 5.76 -16.52 -0.50
CA ARG A 67 5.51 -17.02 -1.86
C ARG A 67 4.89 -15.93 -2.71
N PHE A 68 5.14 -15.99 -4.01
CA PHE A 68 4.44 -15.15 -4.98
C PHE A 68 4.28 -15.85 -6.31
N GLN A 69 3.34 -15.37 -7.08
CA GLN A 69 3.12 -15.80 -8.45
C GLN A 69 2.71 -14.61 -9.31
N VAL A 70 3.18 -14.61 -10.58
CA VAL A 70 2.94 -13.54 -11.55
C VAL A 70 1.91 -14.02 -12.57
N PHE A 71 1.05 -13.10 -12.99
CA PHE A 71 -0.08 -13.35 -13.90
C PHE A 71 -0.02 -12.44 -15.14
N ALA A 72 -0.67 -12.88 -16.21
CA ALA A 72 -0.59 -12.25 -17.53
C ALA A 72 -1.17 -10.83 -17.60
N LYS A 73 -2.11 -10.47 -16.72
CA LYS A 73 -2.74 -9.14 -16.69
C LYS A 73 -2.04 -8.19 -15.72
N ASP A 74 -0.72 -8.16 -15.78
CA ASP A 74 0.14 -7.26 -15.01
C ASP A 74 -0.16 -7.26 -13.50
N ALA A 75 -0.33 -8.44 -12.93
CA ALA A 75 -0.62 -8.63 -11.54
C ALA A 75 0.28 -9.69 -10.92
N SER A 76 0.48 -9.60 -9.62
CA SER A 76 1.11 -10.63 -8.81
C SER A 76 0.31 -10.84 -7.53
N ILE A 77 0.29 -12.07 -7.03
CA ILE A 77 -0.28 -12.41 -5.73
C ILE A 77 0.87 -12.81 -4.83
N TYR A 78 0.93 -12.21 -3.66
CA TYR A 78 1.96 -12.44 -2.64
C TYR A 78 1.34 -13.03 -1.38
N TRP A 79 2.06 -13.94 -0.76
CA TRP A 79 1.67 -14.59 0.48
C TRP A 79 2.84 -14.72 1.44
N HIS A 80 2.57 -14.53 2.73
CA HIS A 80 3.49 -14.86 3.81
C HIS A 80 2.70 -15.28 5.06
N ALA A 81 3.12 -16.37 5.71
CA ALA A 81 2.37 -16.93 6.85
C ALA A 81 2.21 -15.97 8.04
N GLY A 82 3.18 -15.11 8.29
CA GLY A 82 3.19 -14.13 9.38
C GLY A 82 2.65 -12.73 9.00
N VAL A 83 2.06 -12.56 7.82
CA VAL A 83 1.50 -11.29 7.36
C VAL A 83 0.00 -11.44 7.16
N ASP A 84 -0.78 -10.51 7.67
CA ASP A 84 -2.23 -10.46 7.60
C ASP A 84 -2.91 -11.83 7.83
N ASN A 85 -2.55 -12.50 8.92
CA ASN A 85 -3.08 -13.82 9.28
C ASN A 85 -2.90 -14.90 8.19
N GLY A 86 -1.90 -14.75 7.33
CA GLY A 86 -1.62 -15.68 6.24
C GLY A 86 -2.59 -15.54 5.05
N ILE A 87 -3.21 -14.38 4.88
CA ILE A 87 -3.99 -14.05 3.69
C ILE A 87 -3.05 -13.63 2.56
N ALA A 88 -3.30 -14.14 1.36
CA ALA A 88 -2.57 -13.72 0.16
C ALA A 88 -3.24 -12.50 -0.47
N HIS A 89 -2.43 -11.53 -0.91
CA HIS A 89 -2.89 -10.27 -1.48
C HIS A 89 -2.34 -10.01 -2.87
N GLN A 90 -3.19 -9.38 -3.69
CA GLN A 90 -2.86 -8.97 -5.05
C GLN A 90 -2.29 -7.55 -5.08
N VAL A 91 -1.30 -7.36 -5.95
CA VAL A 91 -0.78 -6.05 -6.35
C VAL A 91 -0.70 -6.05 -7.88
N GLY A 92 -1.19 -4.98 -8.53
CA GLY A 92 -1.23 -4.91 -9.99
C GLY A 92 -0.78 -3.56 -10.56
N GLY A 93 -0.62 -3.53 -11.88
CA GLY A 93 -0.40 -2.33 -12.68
C GLY A 93 0.69 -1.40 -12.16
N ARG A 94 0.40 -0.10 -12.16
CA ARG A 94 1.35 0.95 -11.74
C ARG A 94 1.78 0.85 -10.29
N ILE A 95 0.90 0.38 -9.39
CA ILE A 95 1.24 0.16 -7.99
C ILE A 95 2.29 -0.94 -7.86
N ARG A 96 2.09 -2.06 -8.58
CA ARG A 96 3.05 -3.16 -8.62
C ARG A 96 4.41 -2.71 -9.15
N ASN A 97 4.43 -1.92 -10.23
CA ASN A 97 5.66 -1.40 -10.81
C ASN A 97 6.41 -0.48 -9.82
N LYS A 98 5.70 0.47 -9.20
CA LYS A 98 6.26 1.34 -8.16
C LYS A 98 6.83 0.53 -6.99
N TRP A 99 6.10 -0.49 -6.51
CA TRP A 99 6.60 -1.35 -5.44
C TRP A 99 7.86 -2.12 -5.85
N GLY A 100 7.93 -2.54 -7.11
CA GLY A 100 9.14 -3.14 -7.68
C GLY A 100 10.33 -2.18 -7.68
N ASP A 101 10.14 -0.94 -8.12
CA ASP A 101 11.18 0.11 -8.12
C ASP A 101 11.68 0.40 -6.70
N LEU A 102 10.83 0.22 -5.69
CA LEU A 102 11.15 0.37 -4.27
C LEU A 102 11.79 -0.88 -3.63
N GLY A 103 11.95 -2.00 -4.37
CA GLY A 103 12.66 -3.20 -3.93
C GLY A 103 11.77 -4.30 -3.36
N TRP A 104 10.48 -4.34 -3.74
CA TRP A 104 9.51 -5.38 -3.41
C TRP A 104 9.33 -5.58 -1.90
N GLU A 105 8.92 -6.79 -1.49
CA GLU A 105 8.74 -7.18 -0.08
C GLU A 105 10.05 -7.20 0.73
N GLY A 106 11.16 -7.10 0.03
CA GLY A 106 12.50 -7.06 0.65
C GLY A 106 12.88 -5.70 1.21
N ALA A 107 12.17 -4.64 0.83
CA ALA A 107 12.44 -3.26 1.22
C ALA A 107 11.50 -2.76 2.33
N ALA A 108 11.51 -1.46 2.59
CA ALA A 108 10.83 -0.84 3.72
C ALA A 108 9.31 -1.01 3.74
N LEU A 109 8.67 -1.15 2.57
CA LEU A 109 7.23 -1.38 2.51
C LEU A 109 6.83 -2.78 2.98
N GLY A 110 7.69 -3.78 2.80
CA GLY A 110 7.34 -5.16 3.14
C GLY A 110 6.25 -5.75 2.23
N TYR A 111 5.54 -6.74 2.73
CA TYR A 111 4.45 -7.41 2.03
C TYR A 111 3.17 -6.57 1.96
N PRO A 112 2.33 -6.76 0.91
CA PRO A 112 1.00 -6.19 0.88
C PRO A 112 0.13 -6.79 2.00
N ILE A 113 -0.69 -5.95 2.64
CA ILE A 113 -1.66 -6.31 3.67
C ILE A 113 -3.10 -6.04 3.23
N THR A 114 -3.30 -5.57 1.99
CA THR A 114 -4.58 -5.48 1.31
C THR A 114 -4.41 -5.90 -0.14
N ASP A 115 -5.49 -6.33 -0.76
CA ASP A 115 -5.58 -6.35 -2.21
C ASP A 115 -5.54 -4.93 -2.76
N GLU A 116 -5.34 -4.76 -4.07
CA GLU A 116 -5.51 -3.46 -4.71
C GLU A 116 -6.98 -3.04 -4.66
N LEU A 117 -7.23 -1.94 -3.98
CA LEU A 117 -8.55 -1.39 -3.75
C LEU A 117 -8.76 -0.12 -4.59
N LYS A 118 -10.01 0.13 -4.93
CA LYS A 118 -10.43 1.40 -5.53
C LYS A 118 -10.52 2.45 -4.42
N THR A 119 -10.03 3.66 -4.71
CA THR A 119 -10.14 4.78 -3.77
C THR A 119 -11.60 5.20 -3.55
N PRO A 120 -11.97 5.71 -2.36
CA PRO A 120 -13.32 6.19 -2.07
C PRO A 120 -13.85 7.22 -3.07
N ASP A 121 -13.02 8.12 -3.60
CA ASP A 121 -13.41 9.08 -4.64
C ASP A 121 -13.64 8.43 -6.02
N GLY A 122 -13.26 7.17 -6.16
CA GLY A 122 -13.44 6.38 -7.38
C GLY A 122 -12.46 6.68 -8.51
N LYS A 123 -11.50 7.58 -8.32
CA LYS A 123 -10.57 8.03 -9.38
C LYS A 123 -9.28 7.23 -9.42
N GLY A 124 -8.85 6.68 -8.28
CA GLY A 124 -7.58 6.01 -8.13
C GLY A 124 -7.68 4.60 -7.56
N ARG A 125 -6.51 4.07 -7.25
CA ARG A 125 -6.32 2.76 -6.61
C ARG A 125 -5.21 2.83 -5.57
N PHE A 126 -5.21 1.88 -4.64
CA PHE A 126 -4.17 1.79 -3.63
C PHE A 126 -3.99 0.35 -3.13
N ASN A 127 -2.81 0.08 -2.61
CA ASN A 127 -2.53 -1.05 -1.70
C ASN A 127 -1.92 -0.50 -0.41
N HIS A 128 -2.29 -1.13 0.69
CA HIS A 128 -1.55 -1.01 1.94
C HIS A 128 -0.52 -2.13 2.04
N PHE A 129 0.62 -1.79 2.60
CA PHE A 129 1.74 -2.69 2.87
C PHE A 129 2.09 -2.62 4.36
N GLN A 130 2.92 -3.53 4.85
CA GLN A 130 3.34 -3.55 6.25
C GLN A 130 3.96 -2.21 6.71
N GLY A 131 4.76 -1.57 5.85
CA GLY A 131 5.49 -0.34 6.16
C GLY A 131 4.86 0.95 5.64
N GLY A 132 3.77 0.89 4.85
CA GLY A 132 3.20 2.09 4.25
C GLY A 132 2.09 1.80 3.25
N SER A 133 1.93 2.69 2.29
CA SER A 133 0.91 2.58 1.25
C SER A 133 1.44 3.11 -0.08
N ILE A 134 0.95 2.56 -1.18
CA ILE A 134 1.12 3.13 -2.51
C ILE A 134 -0.26 3.50 -3.03
N TYR A 135 -0.41 4.75 -3.45
CA TYR A 135 -1.60 5.28 -4.09
C TYR A 135 -1.29 5.65 -5.54
N TRP A 136 -2.23 5.37 -6.40
CA TRP A 136 -2.16 5.69 -7.81
C TRP A 136 -3.41 6.45 -8.24
N SER A 137 -3.22 7.47 -9.07
CA SER A 137 -4.28 8.07 -9.89
C SER A 137 -3.78 8.32 -11.31
N PRO A 138 -4.67 8.49 -12.31
CA PRO A 138 -4.26 8.84 -13.68
C PRO A 138 -3.47 10.15 -13.76
N GLU A 139 -3.71 11.08 -12.83
CA GLU A 139 -3.11 12.41 -12.82
C GLU A 139 -1.74 12.46 -12.15
N THR A 140 -1.54 11.66 -11.10
CA THR A 140 -0.34 11.74 -10.28
C THR A 140 0.63 10.57 -10.47
N ASP A 141 0.16 9.48 -11.09
CA ASP A 141 0.84 8.17 -11.11
C ASP A 141 0.94 7.53 -9.72
N ALA A 142 1.76 6.51 -9.56
CA ALA A 142 1.88 5.75 -8.31
C ALA A 142 2.97 6.32 -7.41
N HIS A 143 2.59 6.70 -6.18
CA HIS A 143 3.51 7.21 -5.17
C HIS A 143 3.34 6.53 -3.83
N GLN A 144 4.46 6.34 -3.14
CA GLN A 144 4.48 5.77 -1.80
C GLN A 144 4.39 6.87 -0.73
N VAL A 145 3.66 6.53 0.35
CA VAL A 145 3.56 7.33 1.58
C VAL A 145 3.68 6.39 2.76
N TRP A 146 4.51 6.69 3.74
CA TRP A 146 4.74 5.84 4.90
C TRP A 146 4.91 6.61 6.21
N GLY A 147 5.04 5.86 7.33
CA GLY A 147 5.33 6.43 8.65
C GLY A 147 4.39 7.55 9.05
N GLY A 148 4.92 8.53 9.80
CA GLY A 148 4.14 9.64 10.34
C GLY A 148 3.48 10.52 9.27
N ILE A 149 4.08 10.65 8.08
CA ILE A 149 3.49 11.40 6.96
C ILE A 149 2.21 10.71 6.48
N ARG A 150 2.25 9.38 6.34
CA ARG A 150 1.06 8.59 6.00
C ARG A 150 -0.04 8.72 7.05
N ASP A 151 0.32 8.64 8.32
CA ASP A 151 -0.64 8.73 9.43
C ASP A 151 -1.28 10.12 9.50
N LYS A 152 -0.51 11.17 9.26
CA LYS A 152 -1.03 12.54 9.16
C LYS A 152 -1.99 12.70 8.00
N TRP A 153 -1.65 12.19 6.83
CA TRP A 153 -2.51 12.21 5.65
C TRP A 153 -3.80 11.42 5.87
N ALA A 154 -3.72 10.27 6.56
CA ALA A 154 -4.88 9.49 6.98
C ALA A 154 -5.83 10.30 7.87
N GLN A 155 -5.28 11.00 8.89
CA GLN A 155 -6.05 11.87 9.79
C GLN A 155 -6.77 13.01 9.05
N GLN A 156 -6.24 13.44 7.91
CA GLN A 156 -6.79 14.50 7.07
C GLN A 156 -7.71 13.99 5.94
N GLY A 157 -8.06 12.70 5.94
CA GLY A 157 -9.06 12.13 5.03
C GLY A 157 -8.48 11.56 3.74
N TRP A 158 -7.18 11.20 3.70
CA TRP A 158 -6.52 10.60 2.56
C TRP A 158 -6.67 11.44 1.27
N GLU A 159 -6.89 10.79 0.12
CA GLU A 159 -7.07 11.45 -1.17
C GLU A 159 -8.37 12.27 -1.28
N THR A 160 -9.35 12.03 -0.40
CA THR A 160 -10.60 12.81 -0.35
C THR A 160 -10.48 14.07 0.47
N GLY A 161 -9.40 14.21 1.24
CA GLY A 161 -9.11 15.41 2.03
C GLY A 161 -8.54 16.56 1.20
N GLU A 162 -8.22 17.66 1.86
CA GLU A 162 -7.70 18.88 1.23
C GLU A 162 -6.43 18.64 0.38
N LEU A 163 -5.60 17.68 0.80
CA LEU A 163 -4.33 17.44 0.14
C LEU A 163 -4.45 16.65 -1.18
N GLY A 164 -5.51 15.88 -1.37
CA GLY A 164 -5.62 15.02 -2.55
C GLY A 164 -4.58 13.90 -2.59
N TYR A 165 -4.26 13.43 -3.80
CA TYR A 165 -3.29 12.34 -4.02
C TYR A 165 -1.84 12.81 -3.84
N PRO A 166 -0.92 11.90 -3.43
CA PRO A 166 0.51 12.19 -3.43
C PRO A 166 1.01 12.38 -4.87
N THR A 167 1.90 13.35 -5.04
CA THR A 167 2.56 13.68 -6.32
C THR A 167 4.05 13.39 -6.31
N THR A 168 4.59 13.00 -5.16
CA THR A 168 5.96 12.51 -5.00
C THR A 168 5.98 11.30 -4.09
N ASP A 169 7.00 10.49 -4.21
CA ASP A 169 7.40 9.57 -3.14
C ASP A 169 7.86 10.37 -1.91
N GLU A 170 8.02 9.72 -0.75
CA GLU A 170 8.63 10.38 0.39
C GLU A 170 10.10 10.67 0.10
N LEU A 171 10.45 11.92 0.22
CA LEU A 171 11.78 12.46 -0.05
C LEU A 171 12.45 12.94 1.25
N LEU A 172 13.78 12.85 1.28
CA LEU A 172 14.58 13.54 2.29
C LEU A 172 14.66 15.02 1.92
N THR A 173 14.60 15.88 2.93
CA THR A 173 14.93 17.30 2.72
C THR A 173 16.40 17.44 2.30
N PRO A 174 16.79 18.52 1.60
CA PRO A 174 18.16 18.72 1.14
C PRO A 174 19.21 18.57 2.23
N GLU A 175 18.96 19.09 3.42
CA GLU A 175 19.86 18.98 4.58
C GLU A 175 19.72 17.66 5.36
N LYS A 176 18.87 16.74 4.86
CA LYS A 176 18.58 15.43 5.48
C LYS A 176 18.10 15.52 6.95
N THR A 177 17.54 16.65 7.34
CA THR A 177 17.03 16.92 8.70
C THR A 177 15.55 16.62 8.84
N GLY A 178 14.88 16.30 7.73
CA GLY A 178 13.46 15.97 7.67
C GLY A 178 13.10 15.14 6.44
N ARG A 179 11.82 14.85 6.34
CA ARG A 179 11.21 14.12 5.22
C ARG A 179 9.93 14.81 4.80
N TYR A 180 9.51 14.59 3.57
CA TYR A 180 8.27 15.15 3.05
C TYR A 180 7.69 14.34 1.89
N ASN A 181 6.39 14.46 1.70
CA ASN A 181 5.70 14.18 0.45
C ASN A 181 5.00 15.44 -0.03
N HIS A 182 5.00 15.66 -1.32
CA HIS A 182 4.07 16.58 -1.96
C HIS A 182 2.79 15.86 -2.36
N PHE A 183 1.69 16.61 -2.30
CA PHE A 183 0.34 16.19 -2.68
C PHE A 183 -0.24 17.23 -3.63
N GLN A 184 -1.35 16.94 -4.27
CA GLN A 184 -2.02 17.86 -5.19
C GLN A 184 -2.36 19.21 -4.55
N GLY A 185 -2.84 19.21 -3.29
CA GLY A 185 -3.28 20.39 -2.54
C GLY A 185 -2.26 20.97 -1.57
N GLY A 186 -1.08 20.35 -1.40
CA GLY A 186 -0.12 20.81 -0.41
C GLY A 186 1.06 19.87 -0.20
N SER A 187 1.56 19.84 1.03
CA SER A 187 2.67 18.98 1.42
C SER A 187 2.54 18.57 2.88
N ILE A 188 3.13 17.43 3.23
CA ILE A 188 3.34 17.05 4.63
C ILE A 188 4.83 16.93 4.86
N TYR A 189 5.31 17.59 5.93
CA TYR A 189 6.69 17.54 6.36
C TYR A 189 6.80 16.87 7.72
N TRP A 190 7.84 16.09 7.86
CA TRP A 190 8.28 15.54 9.15
C TRP A 190 9.67 16.06 9.48
N SER A 191 9.88 16.47 10.74
CA SER A 191 11.22 16.67 11.29
C SER A 191 11.24 16.22 12.75
N GLN A 192 12.41 15.85 13.26
CA GLN A 192 12.55 15.38 14.63
C GLN A 192 12.11 16.45 15.66
N ALA A 193 12.42 17.72 15.41
CA ALA A 193 12.11 18.81 16.32
C ALA A 193 10.73 19.44 16.07
N GLY A 194 10.21 19.38 14.85
CA GLY A 194 8.91 19.97 14.48
C GLY A 194 7.73 19.02 14.61
N GLY A 195 7.97 17.72 14.50
CA GLY A 195 6.90 16.73 14.38
C GLY A 195 6.45 16.54 12.93
N VAL A 196 5.19 16.16 12.73
CA VAL A 196 4.58 15.94 11.40
C VAL A 196 3.46 16.93 11.18
N HIS A 197 3.61 17.81 10.19
CA HIS A 197 2.62 18.83 9.90
C HIS A 197 2.34 18.96 8.41
N SER A 198 1.08 19.23 8.09
CA SER A 198 0.67 19.59 6.73
C SER A 198 0.84 21.11 6.52
N ILE A 199 1.06 21.47 5.27
CA ILE A 199 1.14 22.86 4.83
C ILE A 199 0.52 23.00 3.45
N SER A 200 -0.36 23.98 3.24
CA SER A 200 -1.12 24.14 2.02
C SER A 200 -1.43 25.62 1.74
N GLY A 201 -1.84 25.90 0.49
CA GLY A 201 -2.30 27.22 0.06
C GLY A 201 -1.27 28.33 0.21
N PRO A 202 -1.71 29.60 0.40
CA PRO A 202 -0.84 30.77 0.41
C PRO A 202 0.30 30.72 1.45
N ILE A 203 0.08 30.06 2.60
CA ILE A 203 1.13 29.89 3.63
C ILE A 203 2.25 29.02 3.06
N ARG A 204 1.91 27.91 2.37
CA ARG A 204 2.89 27.03 1.72
C ARG A 204 3.66 27.78 0.63
N ASP A 205 2.96 28.55 -0.20
CA ASP A 205 3.56 29.27 -1.31
C ASP A 205 4.54 30.34 -0.80
N PHE A 206 4.17 31.08 0.23
CA PHE A 206 5.06 32.04 0.88
C PHE A 206 6.28 31.36 1.48
N TRP A 207 6.10 30.28 2.25
CA TRP A 207 7.22 29.54 2.82
C TRP A 207 8.15 29.00 1.74
N GLY A 208 7.60 28.52 0.64
CA GLY A 208 8.37 28.07 -0.53
C GLY A 208 9.20 29.22 -1.14
N SER A 209 8.63 30.40 -1.27
CA SER A 209 9.34 31.59 -1.75
C SER A 209 10.52 32.02 -0.86
N GLN A 210 10.48 31.66 0.42
CA GLN A 210 11.56 31.91 1.39
C GLN A 210 12.65 30.82 1.37
N GLY A 211 12.46 29.70 0.64
CA GLY A 211 13.42 28.61 0.53
C GLY A 211 13.12 27.40 1.44
N TRP A 212 11.84 27.22 1.80
CA TRP A 212 11.34 26.08 2.56
C TRP A 212 12.00 25.95 3.94
N GLU A 213 12.32 24.73 4.37
CA GLU A 213 12.98 24.43 5.66
C GLU A 213 14.40 25.02 5.79
N ARG A 214 14.99 25.51 4.70
CA ARG A 214 16.31 26.19 4.74
C ARG A 214 16.20 27.67 5.05
N SER A 215 14.98 28.23 5.06
CA SER A 215 14.74 29.61 5.52
C SER A 215 14.92 29.76 7.02
N SER A 216 14.89 30.99 7.52
CA SER A 216 14.88 31.29 8.95
C SER A 216 13.67 30.68 9.68
N LEU A 217 12.57 30.42 8.96
CA LEU A 217 11.37 29.80 9.51
C LEU A 217 11.56 28.30 9.84
N LYS A 218 12.45 27.59 9.13
CA LYS A 218 12.67 26.15 9.28
C LYS A 218 11.37 25.35 9.04
N PHE A 219 11.13 24.27 9.80
CA PHE A 219 9.99 23.38 9.65
C PHE A 219 8.73 23.89 10.33
N PRO A 220 7.53 23.57 9.81
CA PRO A 220 6.28 23.84 10.50
C PRO A 220 6.22 23.04 11.83
N THR A 221 5.60 23.65 12.84
CA THR A 221 5.42 23.11 14.20
C THR A 221 3.97 23.04 14.62
N SER A 222 3.05 23.51 13.79
CA SER A 222 1.60 23.39 13.97
C SER A 222 0.91 23.07 12.63
N GLU A 223 -0.32 22.65 12.70
CA GLU A 223 -1.25 22.79 11.59
C GLU A 223 -1.66 24.25 11.43
N LYS A 224 -2.23 24.61 10.26
CA LYS A 224 -2.84 25.93 10.09
C LYS A 224 -4.05 26.10 11.01
N TYR A 225 -4.24 27.28 11.55
CA TYR A 225 -5.35 27.64 12.44
C TYR A 225 -5.81 29.07 12.24
N ALA A 226 -7.08 29.35 12.61
CA ALA A 226 -7.63 30.70 12.53
C ALA A 226 -7.00 31.60 13.61
N ALA A 227 -6.52 32.78 13.24
CA ALA A 227 -5.96 33.79 14.16
C ALA A 227 -6.11 35.20 13.61
N GLY A 228 -6.54 36.13 14.45
CA GLY A 228 -6.55 37.56 14.14
C GLY A 228 -7.29 37.96 12.84
N GLY A 229 -8.33 37.22 12.47
CA GLY A 229 -9.10 37.46 11.23
C GLY A 229 -8.49 36.86 9.97
N GLY A 230 -7.44 36.03 10.11
CA GLY A 230 -6.80 35.30 9.03
C GLY A 230 -6.49 33.88 9.41
N ILE A 231 -5.64 33.23 8.65
CA ILE A 231 -5.11 31.87 8.88
C ILE A 231 -3.63 31.99 9.23
N LYS A 232 -3.23 31.30 10.30
CA LYS A 232 -1.84 31.30 10.80
C LYS A 232 -1.29 29.87 10.87
N GLN A 233 0.01 29.75 10.68
CA GLN A 233 0.76 28.52 10.95
C GLN A 233 2.09 28.86 11.62
N ASP A 234 2.45 28.09 12.64
CA ASP A 234 3.70 28.27 13.39
C ASP A 234 4.79 27.37 12.80
N PHE A 235 6.02 27.89 12.90
CA PHE A 235 7.25 27.26 12.45
C PHE A 235 8.29 27.32 13.57
N GLN A 236 9.36 26.57 13.48
CA GLN A 236 10.45 26.59 14.47
C GLN A 236 11.08 27.97 14.64
N GLY A 237 11.14 28.78 13.59
CA GLY A 237 11.75 30.09 13.59
C GLY A 237 10.77 31.27 13.61
N GLY A 238 9.47 31.03 13.75
CA GLY A 238 8.47 32.08 13.78
C GLY A 238 7.09 31.62 13.32
N SER A 239 6.34 32.44 12.63
CA SER A 239 5.02 32.11 12.12
C SER A 239 4.71 32.85 10.84
N ILE A 240 3.83 32.28 10.01
CA ILE A 240 3.24 32.94 8.84
C ILE A 240 1.77 33.16 9.12
N GLN A 241 1.30 34.38 8.87
CA GLN A 241 -0.13 34.71 8.93
C GLN A 241 -0.57 35.22 7.57
N TYR A 242 -1.65 34.66 7.06
CA TYR A 242 -2.28 35.03 5.81
C TYR A 242 -3.65 35.60 6.05
N PHE A 243 -3.94 36.76 5.43
CA PHE A 243 -5.24 37.40 5.42
C PHE A 243 -5.81 37.29 4.01
N GLU A 244 -7.02 36.76 3.87
CA GLU A 244 -7.69 36.79 2.58
C GLU A 244 -7.90 38.26 2.16
N PRO A 245 -7.61 38.59 0.90
CA PRO A 245 -7.92 39.93 0.40
C PRO A 245 -9.42 40.15 0.56
N THR A 246 -9.79 41.09 1.41
CA THR A 246 -11.17 41.53 1.50
C THR A 246 -11.51 42.21 0.16
N GLY A 247 -12.31 41.52 -0.66
CA GLY A 247 -12.77 42.04 -1.98
C GLY A 247 -13.77 43.19 -1.86
N LYS A 248 -13.50 44.18 -1.00
CA LYS A 248 -14.16 45.48 -1.02
C LYS A 248 -13.27 46.39 -1.82
N ALA A 249 -13.69 46.71 -3.04
CA ALA A 249 -13.25 47.93 -3.69
C ALA A 249 -13.43 49.08 -2.71
N LEU A 250 -12.35 49.78 -2.39
CA LEU A 250 -12.43 51.07 -1.71
C LEU A 250 -13.02 52.01 -2.78
N GLU A 251 -14.28 52.45 -2.60
CA GLU A 251 -14.86 53.57 -3.27
C GLU A 251 -14.17 54.86 -2.80
#